data_1059b96e18b2dd407c6e87e0cdcd759c
#
_entry.id   1059b96e18b2dd407c6e87e0cdcd759c
#
_cell.length_a   1.000
_cell.length_b   1.000
_cell.length_c   1.000
_cell.angle_alpha   90.00
_cell.angle_beta   90.00
_cell.angle_gamma   90.00
#
_symmetry.space_group_name_H-M   'P 1'
#
loop_
_entity.id
_entity.type
_entity.pdbx_description
1 polymer ?
#
loop_
_entity_poly.entity_id
_entity_poly.type
_entity_poly.pdbx_seq_one_letter_code
_entity_poly.pdbx_strand_id
1 'polypeptide(L)'
;MPDLTFNIRIAAGGRTLAAIDRFTVRQNAVTFLFGESGIGKSLISRALFGLLPPEEYQITVNGQAYEHYLRGPWPTGFQKNGFFVFQEPSTHLNPLLTIGNQLREGSLANALNEEPILRQLWSGADDDVIRGLLDVFPKPHRPSGGEKQRMLLAMAFKKLDMILSDPPPDPPPLFVFDEPTGSLDNYYRDLFLAMLFRRLRRKPFTVLLVSHDYSMISHVQETYTDLKGGISYKELASHGGVLGLQDFLPETYLGWLDRQHPARGVQGNVSRALPVVTVESEVEVFGRRLFISRDNEGKEKTPMHIHRGSMVYLKAPSGTGKTTITKLMMGLASGNRFRMKLGDAAITEKTSREIWRQWIWGRRMTMVFQHADEALNPHSTVEETFHGLPSTKKQTREDVVRTLRELFDPEDVTEEFLKKEVRLLSGGQKQRLNLLRGLFLHTDVLIVDEPLNGLDFASTTKVISMLQEKQKAGKRI
;
A
#
# COMPACT_ATOMS: atom_id res chain seq x y z
N MET A 1 16.73 4.18 29.26
CA MET A 1 15.42 4.74 29.63
C MET A 1 14.37 3.64 29.39
N PRO A 2 13.27 3.57 30.17
CA PRO A 2 12.25 2.56 29.97
C PRO A 2 11.51 2.75 28.63
N ASP A 3 11.07 1.64 28.03
CA ASP A 3 10.25 1.68 26.82
C ASP A 3 8.94 2.44 27.06
N LEU A 4 8.43 3.08 26.02
CA LEU A 4 7.16 3.80 26.06
C LEU A 4 6.01 2.79 25.91
N THR A 5 5.26 2.54 26.98
CA THR A 5 4.14 1.62 26.95
C THR A 5 2.82 2.39 27.14
N PHE A 6 1.86 2.12 26.26
CA PHE A 6 0.58 2.81 26.19
C PHE A 6 -0.58 1.81 26.18
N ASN A 7 -1.62 2.14 26.93
CA ASN A 7 -2.94 1.52 26.79
C ASN A 7 -3.85 2.57 26.13
N ILE A 8 -4.41 2.24 24.97
CA ILE A 8 -5.12 3.21 24.14
C ILE A 8 -6.51 2.69 23.88
N ARG A 9 -7.52 3.52 24.16
CA ARG A 9 -8.91 3.25 23.79
C ARG A 9 -9.46 4.45 23.04
N ILE A 10 -10.06 4.21 21.89
CA ILE A 10 -10.63 5.23 21.03
C ILE A 10 -12.03 4.82 20.66
N ALA A 11 -13.00 5.68 20.90
CA ALA A 11 -14.39 5.49 20.52
C ALA A 11 -14.95 6.75 19.86
N ALA A 12 -15.90 6.56 18.95
CA ALA A 12 -16.67 7.63 18.34
C ALA A 12 -18.09 7.16 18.07
N GLY A 13 -19.09 8.01 18.27
CA GLY A 13 -20.50 7.69 18.04
C GLY A 13 -20.99 6.48 18.84
N GLY A 14 -20.49 6.26 20.06
CA GLY A 14 -20.81 5.13 20.91
C GLY A 14 -20.21 3.79 20.48
N ARG A 15 -19.32 3.76 19.48
CA ARG A 15 -18.62 2.56 19.01
C ARG A 15 -17.14 2.62 19.38
N THR A 16 -16.59 1.52 19.88
CA THR A 16 -15.15 1.37 20.06
C THR A 16 -14.51 1.19 18.68
N LEU A 17 -13.58 2.09 18.34
CA LEU A 17 -12.81 2.03 17.10
C LEU A 17 -11.47 1.31 17.29
N ALA A 18 -10.84 1.49 18.47
CA ALA A 18 -9.62 0.80 18.83
C ALA A 18 -9.53 0.61 20.33
N ALA A 19 -9.05 -0.57 20.74
CA ALA A 19 -8.77 -0.89 22.15
C ALA A 19 -7.47 -1.71 22.19
N ILE A 20 -6.36 -1.07 22.52
CA ILE A 20 -5.04 -1.66 22.51
C ILE A 20 -4.47 -1.60 23.92
N ASP A 21 -4.11 -2.76 24.44
CA ASP A 21 -3.44 -2.87 25.71
C ASP A 21 -1.94 -3.12 25.48
N ARG A 22 -1.10 -2.43 26.29
CA ARG A 22 0.35 -2.57 26.32
C ARG A 22 1.04 -2.36 24.97
N PHE A 23 0.64 -1.32 24.20
CA PHE A 23 1.38 -0.94 23.01
C PHE A 23 2.74 -0.35 23.43
N THR A 24 3.80 -1.09 23.18
CA THR A 24 5.16 -0.69 23.53
C THR A 24 5.91 -0.19 22.32
N VAL A 25 6.35 1.07 22.40
CA VAL A 25 7.29 1.69 21.45
C VAL A 25 8.65 1.71 22.14
N ARG A 26 9.61 0.97 21.61
CA ARG A 26 10.96 0.89 22.19
C ARG A 26 11.69 2.19 21.98
N GLN A 27 12.28 2.73 23.05
CA GLN A 27 13.09 3.94 22.97
C GLN A 27 14.40 3.68 22.23
N ASN A 28 14.86 4.69 21.49
CA ASN A 28 16.08 4.62 20.66
C ASN A 28 16.13 3.42 19.72
N ALA A 29 14.98 3.05 19.17
CA ALA A 29 14.76 1.88 18.35
C ALA A 29 13.71 2.16 17.29
N VAL A 30 13.54 1.24 16.35
CA VAL A 30 12.49 1.28 15.32
C VAL A 30 11.43 0.23 15.67
N THR A 31 10.20 0.68 15.87
CA THR A 31 9.04 -0.19 16.00
C THR A 31 8.24 -0.14 14.70
N PHE A 32 8.16 -1.26 14.00
CA PHE A 32 7.24 -1.43 12.87
C PHE A 32 5.87 -1.81 13.38
N LEU A 33 4.83 -1.15 12.88
CA LEU A 33 3.43 -1.47 13.11
C LEU A 33 2.76 -1.87 11.80
N PHE A 34 2.60 -3.17 11.62
CA PHE A 34 1.91 -3.74 10.47
C PHE A 34 0.41 -3.92 10.71
N GLY A 35 -0.32 -4.24 9.66
CA GLY A 35 -1.74 -4.60 9.67
C GLY A 35 -2.47 -4.12 8.42
N GLU A 36 -3.72 -4.58 8.30
CA GLU A 36 -4.61 -4.26 7.17
C GLU A 36 -4.88 -2.74 7.06
N SER A 37 -5.09 -2.26 5.84
CA SER A 37 -5.50 -0.86 5.60
C SER A 37 -6.87 -0.59 6.23
N GLY A 38 -7.00 0.54 6.93
CA GLY A 38 -8.24 0.92 7.61
C GLY A 38 -8.47 0.24 8.96
N ILE A 39 -7.56 -0.63 9.46
CA ILE A 39 -7.71 -1.31 10.75
C ILE A 39 -7.52 -0.39 11.97
N GLY A 40 -7.00 0.83 11.76
CA GLY A 40 -6.82 1.79 12.86
C GLY A 40 -5.36 2.12 13.20
N LYS A 41 -4.37 1.65 12.42
CA LYS A 41 -2.94 1.96 12.65
C LYS A 41 -2.68 3.47 12.75
N SER A 42 -3.14 4.23 11.75
CA SER A 42 -3.01 5.69 11.69
C SER A 42 -3.76 6.38 12.84
N LEU A 43 -4.90 5.84 13.24
CA LEU A 43 -5.69 6.40 14.34
C LEU A 43 -4.92 6.28 15.67
N ILE A 44 -4.32 5.12 15.93
CA ILE A 44 -3.51 4.85 17.12
C ILE A 44 -2.26 5.74 17.14
N SER A 45 -1.53 5.82 16.04
CA SER A 45 -0.31 6.62 15.96
C SER A 45 -0.59 8.12 16.11
N ARG A 46 -1.70 8.63 15.56
CA ARG A 46 -2.15 10.01 15.75
C ARG A 46 -2.59 10.29 17.17
N ALA A 47 -3.30 9.35 17.82
CA ALA A 47 -3.67 9.48 19.22
C ALA A 47 -2.43 9.62 20.11
N LEU A 48 -1.41 8.77 19.91
CA LEU A 48 -0.15 8.82 20.64
C LEU A 48 0.60 10.13 20.45
N PHE A 49 0.63 10.63 19.21
CA PHE A 49 1.35 11.88 18.90
C PHE A 49 0.57 13.13 19.33
N GLY A 50 -0.69 12.99 19.76
CA GLY A 50 -1.52 14.10 20.19
C GLY A 50 -2.17 14.88 19.04
N LEU A 51 -2.49 14.23 17.92
CA LEU A 51 -3.01 14.84 16.68
C LEU A 51 -4.51 14.61 16.44
N LEU A 52 -5.21 13.89 17.30
CA LEU A 52 -6.65 13.71 17.16
C LEU A 52 -7.42 14.84 17.89
N PRO A 53 -8.51 15.33 17.30
CA PRO A 53 -9.37 16.31 17.97
C PRO A 53 -10.16 15.64 19.09
N PRO A 54 -10.02 16.10 20.35
CA PRO A 54 -10.69 15.48 21.50
C PRO A 54 -12.23 15.59 21.46
N GLU A 55 -12.76 16.56 20.72
CA GLU A 55 -14.20 16.79 20.52
C GLU A 55 -14.85 15.74 19.60
N GLU A 56 -14.09 15.11 18.70
CA GLU A 56 -14.61 14.11 17.77
C GLU A 56 -14.52 12.68 18.30
N TYR A 57 -13.60 12.44 19.24
CA TYR A 57 -13.27 11.11 19.73
C TYR A 57 -13.27 11.05 21.26
N GLN A 58 -13.83 9.98 21.78
CA GLN A 58 -13.64 9.61 23.20
C GLN A 58 -12.38 8.78 23.30
N ILE A 59 -11.28 9.39 23.76
CA ILE A 59 -9.97 8.77 23.81
C ILE A 59 -9.49 8.70 25.28
N THR A 60 -8.92 7.54 25.64
CA THR A 60 -8.14 7.40 26.87
C THR A 60 -6.76 6.84 26.52
N VAL A 61 -5.73 7.40 27.15
CA VAL A 61 -4.36 6.92 27.07
C VAL A 61 -3.86 6.64 28.48
N ASN A 62 -3.46 5.40 28.75
CA ASN A 62 -3.05 4.93 30.07
C ASN A 62 -4.11 5.17 31.15
N GLY A 63 -5.39 5.02 30.79
CA GLY A 63 -6.52 5.25 31.69
C GLY A 63 -6.85 6.71 31.97
N GLN A 64 -6.11 7.66 31.42
CA GLN A 64 -6.36 9.10 31.55
C GLN A 64 -7.17 9.62 30.35
N ALA A 65 -8.03 10.62 30.61
CA ALA A 65 -8.72 11.35 29.54
C ALA A 65 -7.71 12.01 28.60
N TYR A 66 -8.05 12.07 27.32
CA TYR A 66 -7.14 12.53 26.27
C TYR A 66 -6.69 13.98 26.46
N GLU A 67 -7.58 14.86 26.93
CA GLU A 67 -7.24 16.25 27.21
C GLU A 67 -6.15 16.37 28.30
N HIS A 68 -6.16 15.45 29.25
CA HIS A 68 -5.11 15.39 30.27
C HIS A 68 -3.80 14.86 29.67
N TYR A 69 -3.87 13.81 28.86
CA TYR A 69 -2.71 13.28 28.12
C TYR A 69 -2.06 14.36 27.25
N LEU A 70 -2.86 15.17 26.50
CA LEU A 70 -2.36 16.23 25.62
C LEU A 70 -1.56 17.31 26.35
N ARG A 71 -1.85 17.56 27.62
CA ARG A 71 -1.10 18.50 28.49
C ARG A 71 0.13 17.87 29.12
N GLY A 72 0.29 16.57 28.96
CA GLY A 72 1.42 15.83 29.51
C GLY A 72 2.74 16.07 28.75
N PRO A 73 3.86 15.64 29.32
CA PRO A 73 5.18 15.87 28.75
C PRO A 73 5.40 15.12 27.42
N TRP A 74 4.79 13.95 27.24
CA TRP A 74 5.01 13.11 26.08
C TRP A 74 4.50 13.72 24.77
N PRO A 75 3.19 14.00 24.60
CA PRO A 75 2.69 14.57 23.35
C PRO A 75 3.27 15.96 23.07
N THR A 76 3.46 16.78 24.11
CA THR A 76 4.13 18.08 23.97
C THR A 76 5.56 17.93 23.47
N GLY A 77 6.30 16.93 23.99
CA GLY A 77 7.66 16.62 23.55
C GLY A 77 7.69 16.04 22.14
N PHE A 78 6.76 15.15 21.81
CA PHE A 78 6.66 14.57 20.46
C PHE A 78 6.40 15.65 19.40
N GLN A 79 5.47 16.58 19.66
CA GLN A 79 5.16 17.67 18.73
C GLN A 79 6.31 18.68 18.61
N LYS A 80 7.01 18.99 19.70
CA LYS A 80 8.14 19.92 19.70
C LYS A 80 9.39 19.30 19.07
N ASN A 81 9.75 18.10 19.49
CA ASN A 81 11.05 17.47 19.22
C ASN A 81 10.95 16.37 18.15
N GLY A 82 9.78 15.78 17.89
CA GLY A 82 9.56 14.76 16.89
C GLY A 82 9.02 15.30 15.58
N PHE A 83 8.57 14.36 14.73
CA PHE A 83 7.90 14.66 13.47
C PHE A 83 6.91 13.55 13.10
N PHE A 84 5.78 13.94 12.52
CA PHE A 84 4.77 12.99 12.01
C PHE A 84 4.68 13.10 10.49
N VAL A 85 5.07 12.04 9.77
CA VAL A 85 4.89 11.90 8.33
C VAL A 85 3.56 11.21 8.08
N PHE A 86 2.66 11.88 7.41
CA PHE A 86 1.30 11.40 7.14
C PHE A 86 1.22 10.56 5.87
N GLN A 87 0.28 9.64 5.85
CA GLN A 87 -0.01 8.77 4.71
C GLN A 87 -0.40 9.57 3.45
N GLU A 88 -1.23 10.63 3.62
CA GLU A 88 -1.69 11.49 2.52
C GLU A 88 -0.98 12.85 2.57
N PRO A 89 0.10 13.04 1.80
CA PRO A 89 0.91 14.26 1.90
C PRO A 89 0.19 15.52 1.42
N SER A 90 -0.81 15.38 0.53
CA SER A 90 -1.54 16.53 -0.02
C SER A 90 -2.34 17.28 1.02
N THR A 91 -2.73 16.63 2.11
CA THR A 91 -3.51 17.23 3.21
C THR A 91 -2.63 17.95 4.23
N HIS A 92 -1.31 17.76 4.19
CA HIS A 92 -0.38 18.27 5.20
C HIS A 92 0.66 19.25 4.64
N LEU A 93 0.82 19.30 3.33
CA LEU A 93 1.63 20.33 2.69
C LEU A 93 0.76 21.58 2.47
N ASN A 94 1.22 22.72 2.97
CA ASN A 94 0.50 23.99 2.81
C ASN A 94 0.50 24.42 1.33
N PRO A 95 -0.66 24.50 0.65
CA PRO A 95 -0.73 24.83 -0.76
C PRO A 95 -0.35 26.30 -1.07
N LEU A 96 -0.29 27.15 -0.06
CA LEU A 96 0.00 28.58 -0.18
C LEU A 96 1.48 28.93 0.03
N LEU A 97 2.30 27.96 0.47
CA LEU A 97 3.72 28.14 0.71
C LEU A 97 4.54 27.27 -0.23
N THR A 98 5.71 27.76 -0.64
CA THR A 98 6.69 26.95 -1.36
C THR A 98 7.26 25.87 -0.44
N ILE A 99 7.79 24.80 -1.02
CA ILE A 99 8.46 23.74 -0.25
C ILE A 99 9.66 24.32 0.53
N GLY A 100 10.43 25.24 -0.07
CA GLY A 100 11.53 25.90 0.61
C GLY A 100 11.08 26.68 1.84
N ASN A 101 9.96 27.40 1.77
CA ASN A 101 9.40 28.10 2.93
C ASN A 101 8.96 27.12 4.01
N GLN A 102 8.26 26.03 3.65
CA GLN A 102 7.84 25.02 4.61
C GLN A 102 9.00 24.29 5.27
N LEU A 103 10.12 24.07 4.55
CA LEU A 103 11.35 23.51 5.11
C LEU A 103 12.08 24.45 6.09
N ARG A 104 11.73 25.74 6.13
CA ARG A 104 12.39 26.78 6.93
C ARG A 104 11.45 27.42 7.95
N GLU A 105 10.25 26.88 8.13
CA GLU A 105 9.20 27.43 8.99
C GLU A 105 8.98 26.61 10.26
N GLY A 106 8.52 27.26 11.32
CA GLY A 106 8.09 26.62 12.56
C GLY A 106 9.20 25.75 13.19
N SER A 107 8.89 24.50 13.48
CA SER A 107 9.84 23.57 14.11
C SER A 107 11.00 23.14 13.20
N LEU A 108 11.01 23.55 11.93
CA LEU A 108 12.08 23.34 10.95
C LEU A 108 12.95 24.57 10.72
N ALA A 109 12.64 25.69 11.38
CA ALA A 109 13.37 26.95 11.24
C ALA A 109 14.78 26.82 11.85
N ASN A 110 15.78 26.72 10.99
CA ASN A 110 17.20 26.76 11.36
C ASN A 110 18.08 27.01 10.14
N ALA A 111 19.40 27.09 10.35
CA ALA A 111 20.39 27.32 9.28
C ALA A 111 20.87 26.02 8.59
N LEU A 112 20.28 24.86 8.88
CA LEU A 112 20.69 23.58 8.31
C LEU A 112 20.31 23.53 6.82
N ASN A 113 21.28 23.24 5.95
CA ASN A 113 21.04 23.14 4.52
C ASN A 113 20.26 21.85 4.17
N GLU A 114 19.11 21.99 3.56
CA GLU A 114 18.24 20.90 3.13
C GLU A 114 18.67 20.25 1.80
N GLU A 115 19.55 20.89 1.02
CA GLU A 115 19.98 20.42 -0.29
C GLU A 115 20.55 18.98 -0.29
N PRO A 116 21.40 18.57 0.68
CA PRO A 116 21.88 17.19 0.75
C PRO A 116 20.78 16.15 0.94
N ILE A 117 19.69 16.48 1.61
CA ILE A 117 18.53 15.61 1.79
C ILE A 117 17.75 15.50 0.48
N LEU A 118 17.53 16.64 -0.20
CA LEU A 118 16.84 16.68 -1.50
C LEU A 118 17.61 15.89 -2.56
N ARG A 119 18.95 16.02 -2.61
CA ARG A 119 19.81 15.25 -3.53
C ARG A 119 19.69 13.74 -3.32
N GLN A 120 19.52 13.27 -2.10
CA GLN A 120 19.30 11.86 -1.82
C GLN A 120 17.92 11.41 -2.31
N LEU A 121 16.85 12.18 -2.03
CA LEU A 121 15.47 11.85 -2.40
C LEU A 121 15.18 12.03 -3.90
N TRP A 122 15.97 12.85 -4.62
CA TRP A 122 15.91 13.05 -6.06
C TRP A 122 17.25 12.66 -6.70
N SER A 123 17.72 11.45 -6.39
CA SER A 123 18.98 10.95 -6.93
C SER A 123 18.98 10.95 -8.46
N GLY A 124 20.06 11.47 -9.06
CA GLY A 124 20.19 11.63 -10.50
C GLY A 124 19.53 12.89 -11.09
N ALA A 125 18.91 13.75 -10.28
CA ALA A 125 18.43 15.04 -10.72
C ALA A 125 19.58 16.08 -10.77
N ASP A 126 19.53 16.95 -11.76
CA ASP A 126 20.50 18.05 -11.93
C ASP A 126 20.32 19.12 -10.84
N ASP A 127 21.36 19.92 -10.61
CA ASP A 127 21.38 20.97 -9.59
C ASP A 127 20.25 21.98 -9.74
N ASP A 128 19.90 22.34 -10.97
CA ASP A 128 18.81 23.28 -11.26
C ASP A 128 17.45 22.68 -10.87
N VAL A 129 17.25 21.38 -11.08
CA VAL A 129 16.04 20.67 -10.65
C VAL A 129 15.96 20.67 -9.13
N ILE A 130 17.07 20.37 -8.43
CA ILE A 130 17.09 20.35 -6.95
C ILE A 130 16.77 21.73 -6.38
N ARG A 131 17.37 22.80 -6.92
CA ARG A 131 17.05 24.18 -6.48
C ARG A 131 15.62 24.55 -6.80
N GLY A 132 15.13 24.19 -8.00
CA GLY A 132 13.75 24.43 -8.41
C GLY A 132 12.70 23.77 -7.52
N LEU A 133 13.04 22.65 -6.84
CA LEU A 133 12.13 22.01 -5.88
C LEU A 133 11.76 22.93 -4.71
N LEU A 134 12.65 23.81 -4.28
CA LEU A 134 12.40 24.74 -3.19
C LEU A 134 11.34 25.80 -3.51
N ASP A 135 11.21 26.13 -4.79
CA ASP A 135 10.26 27.13 -5.29
C ASP A 135 8.90 26.54 -5.70
N VAL A 136 8.75 25.21 -5.58
CA VAL A 136 7.50 24.51 -5.95
C VAL A 136 6.43 24.73 -4.87
N PHE A 137 5.22 25.05 -5.35
CA PHE A 137 4.00 25.04 -4.52
C PHE A 137 3.33 23.67 -4.61
N PRO A 138 2.96 23.02 -3.49
CA PRO A 138 2.30 21.73 -3.47
C PRO A 138 0.81 21.84 -3.84
N LYS A 139 0.49 22.43 -5.01
CA LYS A 139 -0.89 22.58 -5.50
C LYS A 139 -1.49 21.22 -5.87
N PRO A 140 -2.85 21.08 -5.90
CA PRO A 140 -3.54 19.81 -6.16
C PRO A 140 -3.06 19.04 -7.40
N HIS A 141 -2.62 19.74 -8.45
CA HIS A 141 -2.22 19.16 -9.73
C HIS A 141 -0.69 19.17 -10.01
N ARG A 142 0.10 19.66 -9.08
CA ARG A 142 1.58 19.73 -9.14
C ARG A 142 2.12 19.74 -7.72
N PRO A 143 3.11 18.98 -7.38
CA PRO A 143 3.75 17.80 -7.99
C PRO A 143 2.91 16.50 -7.86
N SER A 144 3.45 15.38 -8.37
CA SER A 144 2.85 14.03 -8.24
C SER A 144 2.75 13.59 -6.77
N GLY A 145 1.91 12.57 -6.48
CA GLY A 145 1.77 12.01 -5.13
C GLY A 145 3.11 11.56 -4.54
N GLY A 146 3.93 10.84 -5.33
CA GLY A 146 5.26 10.39 -4.89
C GLY A 146 6.25 11.55 -4.65
N GLU A 147 6.18 12.64 -5.42
CA GLU A 147 6.99 13.83 -5.18
C GLU A 147 6.58 14.55 -3.90
N LYS A 148 5.28 14.70 -3.65
CA LYS A 148 4.76 15.26 -2.39
C LYS A 148 5.19 14.42 -1.18
N GLN A 149 5.16 13.09 -1.32
CA GLN A 149 5.63 12.19 -0.27
C GLN A 149 7.11 12.40 0.02
N ARG A 150 7.95 12.51 -1.01
CA ARG A 150 9.38 12.81 -0.85
C ARG A 150 9.63 14.18 -0.22
N MET A 151 8.81 15.19 -0.53
CA MET A 151 8.89 16.51 0.11
C MET A 151 8.58 16.42 1.62
N LEU A 152 7.56 15.66 2.01
CA LEU A 152 7.23 15.43 3.41
C LEU A 152 8.34 14.63 4.13
N LEU A 153 8.93 13.64 3.46
CA LEU A 153 10.10 12.93 3.97
C LEU A 153 11.32 13.86 4.13
N ALA A 154 11.54 14.81 3.22
CA ALA A 154 12.61 15.81 3.34
C ALA A 154 12.46 16.63 4.61
N MET A 155 11.23 17.06 4.94
CA MET A 155 10.95 17.78 6.20
C MET A 155 11.26 16.93 7.42
N ALA A 156 10.83 15.67 7.43
CA ALA A 156 11.11 14.74 8.53
C ALA A 156 12.61 14.50 8.71
N PHE A 157 13.35 14.27 7.62
CA PHE A 157 14.80 14.07 7.70
C PHE A 157 15.56 15.34 8.09
N LYS A 158 15.09 16.52 7.67
CA LYS A 158 15.66 17.78 8.15
C LYS A 158 15.47 17.93 9.65
N LYS A 159 14.25 17.70 10.17
CA LYS A 159 13.96 17.72 11.60
C LYS A 159 14.86 16.73 12.37
N LEU A 160 15.02 15.54 11.81
CA LEU A 160 15.87 14.51 12.40
C LEU A 160 17.34 14.95 12.45
N ASP A 161 17.89 15.49 11.36
CA ASP A 161 19.27 15.96 11.29
C ASP A 161 19.54 17.11 12.27
N MET A 162 18.55 18.00 12.51
CA MET A 162 18.62 19.01 13.56
C MET A 162 18.83 18.41 14.94
N ILE A 163 18.02 17.39 15.29
CA ILE A 163 18.06 16.73 16.61
C ILE A 163 19.33 15.89 16.78
N LEU A 164 19.83 15.31 15.69
CA LEU A 164 21.09 14.55 15.73
C LEU A 164 22.31 15.46 15.95
N SER A 165 22.23 16.74 15.60
CA SER A 165 23.31 17.73 15.75
C SER A 165 23.38 18.31 17.17
N ASP A 166 22.28 18.30 17.91
CA ASP A 166 22.15 18.87 19.25
C ASP A 166 22.23 17.79 20.35
N PRO A 167 22.43 18.17 21.63
CA PRO A 167 22.24 17.25 22.76
C PRO A 167 20.82 16.61 22.67
N PRO A 168 20.63 15.38 23.15
CA PRO A 168 19.32 14.73 23.09
C PRO A 168 18.31 15.60 23.88
N PRO A 169 17.16 15.94 23.24
CA PRO A 169 16.13 16.71 23.87
C PRO A 169 15.42 15.90 24.97
N ASP A 170 14.92 16.59 25.97
CA ASP A 170 14.07 16.03 27.00
C ASP A 170 12.70 16.76 26.96
N PRO A 171 11.59 16.04 26.81
CA PRO A 171 11.46 14.61 26.60
C PRO A 171 12.00 14.14 25.23
N PRO A 172 12.34 12.83 25.10
CA PRO A 172 12.93 12.28 23.88
C PRO A 172 11.95 12.37 22.69
N PRO A 173 12.47 12.60 21.48
CA PRO A 173 11.64 12.74 20.28
C PRO A 173 11.03 11.41 19.86
N LEU A 174 9.82 11.47 19.27
CA LEU A 174 9.21 10.37 18.54
C LEU A 174 9.05 10.78 17.07
N PHE A 175 9.59 9.98 16.17
CA PHE A 175 9.35 10.10 14.73
C PHE A 175 8.33 9.05 14.32
N VAL A 176 7.19 9.50 13.78
CA VAL A 176 6.17 8.62 13.24
C VAL A 176 6.18 8.72 11.71
N PHE A 177 6.29 7.58 11.04
CA PHE A 177 6.18 7.46 9.60
C PHE A 177 4.94 6.62 9.30
N ASP A 178 3.85 7.28 8.91
CA ASP A 178 2.58 6.62 8.59
C ASP A 178 2.49 6.36 7.08
N GLU A 179 2.69 5.10 6.68
CA GLU A 179 2.73 4.65 5.28
C GLU A 179 3.69 5.51 4.41
N PRO A 180 4.94 5.73 4.84
CA PRO A 180 5.82 6.72 4.20
C PRO A 180 6.18 6.39 2.75
N THR A 181 5.95 5.16 2.32
CA THR A 181 6.32 4.63 1.02
C THR A 181 5.12 4.18 0.18
N GLY A 182 3.89 4.40 0.65
CA GLY A 182 2.66 3.93 -0.01
C GLY A 182 2.46 4.42 -1.46
N SER A 183 3.01 5.59 -1.80
CA SER A 183 2.98 6.15 -3.17
C SER A 183 4.33 6.02 -3.90
N LEU A 184 5.29 5.30 -3.33
CA LEU A 184 6.65 5.16 -3.83
C LEU A 184 6.90 3.73 -4.31
N ASP A 185 7.81 3.58 -5.27
CA ASP A 185 8.27 2.26 -5.69
C ASP A 185 9.33 1.68 -4.73
N ASN A 186 9.72 0.43 -4.98
CA ASN A 186 10.69 -0.28 -4.15
C ASN A 186 12.04 0.43 -4.04
N TYR A 187 12.47 1.14 -5.09
CA TYR A 187 13.71 1.90 -5.05
C TYR A 187 13.66 3.01 -4.00
N TYR A 188 12.59 3.80 -3.99
CA TYR A 188 12.42 4.87 -3.01
C TYR A 188 12.11 4.34 -1.60
N ARG A 189 11.44 3.19 -1.48
CA ARG A 189 11.28 2.49 -0.21
C ARG A 189 12.64 2.13 0.39
N ASP A 190 13.51 1.49 -0.39
CA ASP A 190 14.83 1.07 0.04
C ASP A 190 15.73 2.27 0.35
N LEU A 191 15.62 3.33 -0.43
CA LEU A 191 16.30 4.60 -0.19
C LEU A 191 15.85 5.25 1.14
N PHE A 192 14.54 5.30 1.40
CA PHE A 192 13.98 5.78 2.67
C PHE A 192 14.56 5.00 3.86
N LEU A 193 14.55 3.66 3.79
CA LEU A 193 15.11 2.81 4.84
C LEU A 193 16.61 3.06 5.01
N ALA A 194 17.36 3.20 3.92
CA ALA A 194 18.78 3.52 3.97
C ALA A 194 19.06 4.89 4.63
N MET A 195 18.27 5.90 4.32
CA MET A 195 18.38 7.22 4.95
C MET A 195 18.06 7.18 6.44
N LEU A 196 17.02 6.42 6.83
CA LEU A 196 16.59 6.25 8.21
C LEU A 196 17.64 5.52 9.04
N PHE A 197 18.05 4.33 8.61
CA PHE A 197 18.99 3.48 9.35
C PHE A 197 20.41 4.04 9.39
N ARG A 198 20.85 4.78 8.36
CA ARG A 198 22.13 5.53 8.42
C ARG A 198 22.14 6.53 9.58
N ARG A 199 21.04 7.24 9.80
CA ARG A 199 20.90 8.20 10.90
C ARG A 199 20.81 7.49 12.24
N LEU A 200 20.09 6.38 12.32
CA LEU A 200 20.00 5.57 13.54
C LEU A 200 21.36 5.05 14.00
N ARG A 201 22.27 4.68 13.07
CA ARG A 201 23.65 4.29 13.38
C ARG A 201 24.49 5.45 13.93
N ARG A 202 24.22 6.68 13.50
CA ARG A 202 24.97 7.86 13.99
C ARG A 202 24.57 8.20 15.42
N LYS A 203 23.29 8.19 15.73
CA LYS A 203 22.75 8.48 17.05
C LYS A 203 21.37 7.82 17.14
N PRO A 204 21.12 6.97 18.14
CA PRO A 204 19.83 6.33 18.31
C PRO A 204 18.71 7.33 18.61
N PHE A 205 17.55 7.12 18.04
CA PHE A 205 16.31 7.87 18.25
C PHE A 205 15.09 6.94 18.11
N THR A 206 13.93 7.39 18.57
CA THR A 206 12.72 6.57 18.62
C THR A 206 11.89 6.75 17.36
N VAL A 207 11.53 5.62 16.72
CA VAL A 207 10.73 5.58 15.49
C VAL A 207 9.55 4.64 15.64
N LEU A 208 8.39 5.10 15.23
CA LEU A 208 7.22 4.27 14.92
C LEU A 208 6.98 4.32 13.41
N LEU A 209 7.16 3.19 12.72
CA LEU A 209 6.94 3.05 11.29
C LEU A 209 5.70 2.21 11.06
N VAL A 210 4.65 2.83 10.56
CA VAL A 210 3.38 2.18 10.23
C VAL A 210 3.41 1.77 8.77
N SER A 211 3.12 0.51 8.45
CA SER A 211 3.06 0.03 7.08
C SER A 211 2.16 -1.21 6.93
N HIS A 212 1.75 -1.47 5.69
CA HIS A 212 1.17 -2.75 5.27
C HIS A 212 2.13 -3.55 4.36
N ASP A 213 3.33 -3.01 4.09
CA ASP A 213 4.34 -3.67 3.22
C ASP A 213 5.28 -4.57 4.04
N TYR A 214 4.91 -5.83 4.18
CA TYR A 214 5.72 -6.84 4.88
C TYR A 214 7.04 -7.15 4.16
N SER A 215 7.20 -6.77 2.89
CA SER A 215 8.46 -6.98 2.17
C SER A 215 9.62 -6.15 2.75
N MET A 216 9.33 -5.12 3.53
CA MET A 216 10.33 -4.39 4.30
C MET A 216 11.08 -5.28 5.29
N ILE A 217 10.44 -6.35 5.81
CA ILE A 217 11.05 -7.27 6.77
C ILE A 217 12.27 -7.96 6.16
N SER A 218 12.13 -8.55 4.96
CA SER A 218 13.27 -9.23 4.31
C SER A 218 14.41 -8.26 4.04
N HIS A 219 14.11 -7.09 3.46
CA HIS A 219 15.11 -6.06 3.18
C HIS A 219 15.84 -5.61 4.45
N VAL A 220 15.10 -5.36 5.54
CA VAL A 220 15.67 -4.94 6.82
C VAL A 220 16.51 -6.05 7.45
N GLN A 221 16.01 -7.29 7.45
CA GLN A 221 16.71 -8.44 8.04
C GLN A 221 17.97 -8.82 7.26
N GLU A 222 18.03 -8.59 5.96
CA GLU A 222 19.20 -8.86 5.12
C GLU A 222 20.22 -7.72 5.17
N THR A 223 19.76 -6.45 5.13
CA THR A 223 20.63 -5.28 4.92
C THR A 223 21.14 -4.65 6.22
N TYR A 224 20.35 -4.72 7.32
CA TYR A 224 20.64 -4.02 8.58
C TYR A 224 20.83 -5.01 9.73
N THR A 225 21.66 -6.02 9.51
CA THR A 225 21.92 -7.11 10.47
C THR A 225 22.51 -6.63 11.80
N ASP A 226 23.28 -5.55 11.77
CA ASP A 226 23.88 -4.88 12.92
C ASP A 226 22.87 -4.15 13.82
N LEU A 227 21.69 -3.82 13.30
CA LEU A 227 20.65 -3.07 14.02
C LEU A 227 19.47 -3.96 14.48
N LYS A 228 19.49 -5.27 14.22
CA LYS A 228 18.37 -6.18 14.54
C LYS A 228 17.89 -6.07 15.99
N GLY A 229 18.81 -5.93 16.95
CA GLY A 229 18.47 -5.78 18.37
C GLY A 229 17.69 -4.50 18.71
N GLY A 230 17.78 -3.47 17.84
CA GLY A 230 17.06 -2.20 17.95
C GLY A 230 15.78 -2.13 17.10
N ILE A 231 15.31 -3.25 16.55
CA ILE A 231 14.12 -3.28 15.69
C ILE A 231 13.08 -4.23 16.29
N SER A 232 11.84 -3.79 16.36
CA SER A 232 10.71 -4.61 16.77
C SER A 232 9.59 -4.52 15.75
N TYR A 233 8.85 -5.61 15.60
CA TYR A 233 7.73 -5.72 14.67
C TYR A 233 6.46 -6.05 15.45
N LYS A 234 5.42 -5.26 15.24
CA LYS A 234 4.09 -5.44 15.81
C LYS A 234 3.08 -5.54 14.68
N GLU A 235 2.04 -6.29 14.89
CA GLU A 235 0.92 -6.39 13.95
C GLU A 235 -0.39 -6.08 14.66
N LEU A 236 -1.19 -5.23 14.04
CA LEU A 236 -2.55 -4.96 14.43
C LEU A 236 -3.46 -5.83 13.57
N ALA A 237 -4.14 -6.78 14.20
CA ALA A 237 -5.03 -7.72 13.53
C ALA A 237 -6.41 -7.72 14.18
N SER A 238 -7.45 -8.07 13.42
CA SER A 238 -8.80 -8.26 13.92
C SER A 238 -9.16 -9.74 13.87
N HIS A 239 -9.52 -10.30 15.00
CA HIS A 239 -10.00 -11.68 15.13
C HIS A 239 -11.41 -11.66 15.73
N GLY A 240 -12.40 -12.18 15.00
CA GLY A 240 -13.80 -12.19 15.45
C GLY A 240 -14.35 -10.80 15.77
N GLY A 241 -13.93 -9.77 15.03
CA GLY A 241 -14.32 -8.37 15.25
C GLY A 241 -13.61 -7.67 16.42
N VAL A 242 -12.72 -8.34 17.13
CA VAL A 242 -11.89 -7.75 18.19
C VAL A 242 -10.52 -7.39 17.64
N LEU A 243 -10.16 -6.11 17.80
CA LEU A 243 -8.86 -5.60 17.41
C LEU A 243 -7.81 -5.96 18.46
N GLY A 244 -6.75 -6.65 18.05
CA GLY A 244 -5.64 -7.04 18.90
C GLY A 244 -4.30 -6.57 18.36
N LEU A 245 -3.37 -6.27 19.25
CA LEU A 245 -1.97 -6.00 18.93
C LEU A 245 -1.14 -7.20 19.36
N GLN A 246 -0.32 -7.71 18.45
CA GLN A 246 0.55 -8.84 18.70
C GLN A 246 1.98 -8.56 18.22
N ASP A 247 2.94 -9.28 18.79
CA ASP A 247 4.29 -9.31 18.27
C ASP A 247 4.31 -10.07 16.94
N PHE A 248 4.94 -9.48 15.93
CA PHE A 248 5.14 -10.14 14.64
C PHE A 248 6.58 -10.63 14.54
N LEU A 249 6.76 -11.94 14.41
CA LEU A 249 8.08 -12.54 14.28
C LEU A 249 8.56 -12.47 12.83
N PRO A 250 9.71 -11.83 12.53
CA PRO A 250 10.26 -11.77 11.16
C PRO A 250 10.36 -13.13 10.48
N GLU A 251 10.68 -14.17 11.25
CA GLU A 251 10.84 -15.56 10.79
C GLU A 251 9.53 -16.11 10.18
N THR A 252 8.38 -15.61 10.64
CA THR A 252 7.07 -15.98 10.07
C THR A 252 6.98 -15.56 8.61
N TYR A 253 7.35 -14.31 8.31
CA TYR A 253 7.35 -13.80 6.95
C TYR A 253 8.47 -14.44 6.11
N LEU A 254 9.70 -14.52 6.63
CA LEU A 254 10.85 -15.08 5.92
C LEU A 254 10.63 -16.56 5.59
N GLY A 255 10.16 -17.36 6.55
CA GLY A 255 9.87 -18.76 6.33
C GLY A 255 8.70 -18.98 5.35
N TRP A 256 7.73 -18.07 5.29
CA TRP A 256 6.72 -18.09 4.24
C TRP A 256 7.32 -17.74 2.88
N LEU A 257 8.15 -16.71 2.80
CA LEU A 257 8.79 -16.27 1.55
C LEU A 257 9.67 -17.40 0.96
N ASP A 258 10.46 -18.09 1.79
CA ASP A 258 11.30 -19.22 1.36
C ASP A 258 10.45 -20.35 0.74
N ARG A 259 9.29 -20.63 1.32
CA ARG A 259 8.35 -21.63 0.76
C ARG A 259 7.73 -21.19 -0.58
N GLN A 260 7.70 -19.90 -0.90
CA GLN A 260 7.19 -19.39 -2.18
C GLN A 260 8.26 -19.48 -3.29
N HIS A 261 9.55 -19.56 -2.95
CA HIS A 261 10.58 -19.75 -3.95
C HIS A 261 10.45 -21.16 -4.54
N PRO A 262 10.12 -21.30 -5.84
CA PRO A 262 10.14 -22.61 -6.47
C PRO A 262 11.54 -23.17 -6.39
N ALA A 263 11.68 -24.44 -5.99
CA ALA A 263 12.96 -25.14 -6.09
C ALA A 263 13.56 -24.88 -7.48
N ARG A 264 14.80 -24.41 -7.54
CA ARG A 264 15.50 -24.11 -8.80
C ARG A 264 15.35 -25.29 -9.75
N GLY A 265 14.53 -25.14 -10.82
CA GLY A 265 14.29 -26.20 -11.82
C GLY A 265 12.85 -26.48 -12.18
N VAL A 266 11.86 -25.99 -11.43
CA VAL A 266 10.46 -26.07 -11.86
C VAL A 266 10.18 -24.88 -12.79
N GLN A 267 10.73 -24.92 -14.01
CA GLN A 267 10.10 -24.27 -15.13
C GLN A 267 8.77 -25.01 -15.31
N GLY A 268 7.66 -24.40 -14.87
CA GLY A 268 6.34 -24.89 -15.19
C GLY A 268 6.32 -25.14 -16.71
N ASN A 269 5.89 -26.32 -17.14
CA ASN A 269 5.69 -26.62 -18.55
C ASN A 269 4.77 -25.55 -19.13
N VAL A 270 5.37 -24.47 -19.64
CA VAL A 270 4.63 -23.49 -20.46
C VAL A 270 4.14 -24.32 -21.64
N SER A 271 2.86 -24.59 -21.63
CA SER A 271 2.20 -25.32 -22.71
C SER A 271 2.69 -24.74 -24.04
N ARG A 272 3.15 -25.61 -24.97
CA ARG A 272 3.42 -25.22 -26.37
C ARG A 272 2.17 -24.78 -27.13
N ALA A 273 1.02 -24.69 -26.44
CA ALA A 273 -0.24 -24.21 -26.99
C ALA A 273 -0.13 -22.72 -27.36
N LEU A 274 -0.92 -22.30 -28.33
CA LEU A 274 -1.05 -20.90 -28.75
C LEU A 274 -1.42 -20.00 -27.54
N PRO A 275 -0.88 -18.79 -27.47
CA PRO A 275 -1.21 -17.86 -26.40
C PRO A 275 -2.70 -17.48 -26.44
N VAL A 276 -3.33 -17.37 -25.28
CA VAL A 276 -4.72 -16.90 -25.15
C VAL A 276 -4.80 -15.39 -25.40
N VAL A 277 -3.77 -14.64 -24.96
CA VAL A 277 -3.64 -13.21 -25.24
C VAL A 277 -2.23 -12.93 -25.76
N THR A 278 -2.17 -12.12 -26.80
CA THR A 278 -0.93 -11.51 -27.29
C THR A 278 -1.13 -10.02 -27.37
N VAL A 279 -0.31 -9.24 -26.66
CA VAL A 279 -0.27 -7.76 -26.75
C VAL A 279 1.00 -7.38 -27.50
N GLU A 280 0.89 -6.49 -28.50
CA GLU A 280 2.05 -6.01 -29.25
C GLU A 280 3.00 -5.20 -28.34
N SER A 281 4.28 -5.18 -28.71
CA SER A 281 5.35 -4.63 -27.88
C SER A 281 5.34 -3.10 -27.73
N GLU A 282 4.62 -2.40 -28.59
CA GLU A 282 4.57 -0.93 -28.60
C GLU A 282 3.14 -0.41 -28.59
N VAL A 283 2.88 0.53 -27.70
CA VAL A 283 1.58 1.20 -27.56
C VAL A 283 1.81 2.70 -27.37
N GLU A 284 1.01 3.53 -28.00
CA GLU A 284 1.06 4.99 -27.84
C GLU A 284 -0.14 5.48 -27.05
N VAL A 285 0.09 6.15 -25.90
CA VAL A 285 -0.94 6.67 -25.01
C VAL A 285 -0.61 8.11 -24.61
N PHE A 286 -1.56 9.03 -24.79
CA PHE A 286 -1.37 10.47 -24.49
C PHE A 286 -0.10 11.07 -25.10
N GLY A 287 0.24 10.68 -26.33
CA GLY A 287 1.45 11.13 -27.02
C GLY A 287 2.77 10.52 -26.50
N ARG A 288 2.71 9.60 -25.55
CA ARG A 288 3.87 8.85 -25.05
C ARG A 288 3.87 7.43 -25.58
N ARG A 289 5.05 6.93 -25.95
CA ARG A 289 5.24 5.54 -26.36
C ARG A 289 5.58 4.69 -25.15
N LEU A 290 4.78 3.64 -24.92
CA LEU A 290 5.03 2.62 -23.92
C LEU A 290 5.54 1.36 -24.62
N PHE A 291 6.55 0.72 -24.05
CA PHE A 291 7.16 -0.49 -24.61
C PHE A 291 7.05 -1.63 -23.60
N ILE A 292 6.74 -2.83 -24.09
CA ILE A 292 6.84 -4.07 -23.35
C ILE A 292 8.20 -4.68 -23.67
N SER A 293 8.99 -5.02 -22.65
CA SER A 293 10.33 -5.59 -22.77
C SER A 293 10.46 -6.82 -21.89
N ARG A 294 11.31 -7.76 -22.27
CA ARG A 294 11.67 -8.91 -21.43
C ARG A 294 12.82 -8.61 -20.48
N ASP A 295 13.69 -7.69 -20.86
CA ASP A 295 14.84 -7.30 -20.04
C ASP A 295 14.52 -6.10 -19.15
N ASN A 296 15.29 -5.94 -18.08
CA ASN A 296 15.15 -4.81 -17.15
C ASN A 296 15.69 -3.48 -17.76
N GLU A 297 16.38 -3.54 -18.89
CA GLU A 297 17.00 -2.39 -19.54
C GLU A 297 16.13 -1.81 -20.67
N GLY A 298 15.02 -2.48 -21.02
CA GLY A 298 14.11 -2.02 -22.07
C GLY A 298 14.66 -2.15 -23.49
N LYS A 299 15.75 -2.90 -23.69
CA LYS A 299 16.42 -3.05 -24.97
C LYS A 299 15.72 -4.06 -25.88
N GLU A 300 15.19 -5.15 -25.30
CA GLU A 300 14.54 -6.20 -26.04
C GLU A 300 13.02 -6.02 -26.05
N LYS A 301 12.51 -5.28 -27.04
CA LYS A 301 11.06 -5.08 -27.22
C LYS A 301 10.43 -6.38 -27.74
N THR A 302 9.54 -6.96 -26.94
CA THR A 302 8.87 -8.21 -27.29
C THR A 302 7.37 -8.13 -27.02
N PRO A 303 6.53 -8.77 -27.86
CA PRO A 303 5.13 -8.92 -27.55
C PRO A 303 4.94 -9.68 -26.23
N MET A 304 3.92 -9.29 -25.45
CA MET A 304 3.53 -10.01 -24.26
C MET A 304 2.58 -11.16 -24.63
N HIS A 305 2.97 -12.38 -24.26
CA HIS A 305 2.16 -13.58 -24.48
C HIS A 305 1.64 -14.13 -23.16
N ILE A 306 0.34 -14.32 -23.05
CA ILE A 306 -0.30 -14.95 -21.90
C ILE A 306 -0.83 -16.30 -22.36
N HIS A 307 -0.27 -17.38 -21.84
CA HIS A 307 -0.67 -18.75 -22.13
C HIS A 307 -1.69 -19.26 -21.09
N ARG A 308 -2.41 -20.32 -21.49
CA ARG A 308 -3.37 -20.96 -20.58
C ARG A 308 -2.64 -21.51 -19.34
N GLY A 309 -3.13 -21.17 -18.14
CA GLY A 309 -2.52 -21.59 -16.88
C GLY A 309 -1.20 -20.87 -16.54
N SER A 310 -0.81 -19.82 -17.29
CA SER A 310 0.35 -19.00 -16.94
C SER A 310 -0.05 -17.82 -16.06
N MET A 311 0.89 -17.38 -15.23
CA MET A 311 0.84 -16.11 -14.51
C MET A 311 1.94 -15.20 -15.07
N VAL A 312 1.55 -14.00 -15.53
CA VAL A 312 2.48 -13.01 -16.10
C VAL A 312 2.57 -11.82 -15.14
N TYR A 313 3.75 -11.50 -14.71
CA TYR A 313 4.02 -10.37 -13.82
C TYR A 313 4.60 -9.19 -14.59
N LEU A 314 3.89 -8.04 -14.56
CA LEU A 314 4.36 -6.78 -15.15
C LEU A 314 5.13 -5.98 -14.11
N LYS A 315 6.47 -5.98 -14.23
CA LYS A 315 7.35 -5.21 -13.35
C LYS A 315 7.78 -3.91 -14.04
N ALA A 316 7.55 -2.79 -13.38
CA ALA A 316 8.07 -1.49 -13.80
C ALA A 316 7.96 -0.48 -12.63
N PRO A 317 8.73 0.62 -12.64
CA PRO A 317 8.59 1.69 -11.65
C PRO A 317 7.17 2.28 -11.59
N SER A 318 6.85 2.96 -10.50
CA SER A 318 5.57 3.67 -10.39
C SER A 318 5.46 4.77 -11.45
N GLY A 319 4.26 4.98 -12.00
CA GLY A 319 4.02 6.01 -13.02
C GLY A 319 4.50 5.68 -14.45
N THR A 320 5.06 4.50 -14.69
CA THR A 320 5.55 4.08 -16.03
C THR A 320 4.46 3.55 -16.96
N GLY A 321 3.22 3.39 -16.48
CA GLY A 321 2.08 3.00 -17.30
C GLY A 321 1.62 1.55 -17.16
N LYS A 322 1.97 0.81 -16.09
CA LYS A 322 1.45 -0.54 -15.81
C LYS A 322 -0.08 -0.59 -15.85
N THR A 323 -0.73 0.21 -15.00
CA THR A 323 -2.19 0.33 -14.96
C THR A 323 -2.77 0.83 -16.30
N THR A 324 -2.04 1.66 -17.04
CA THR A 324 -2.48 2.13 -18.35
C THR A 324 -2.54 0.99 -19.37
N ILE A 325 -1.50 0.14 -19.42
CA ILE A 325 -1.50 -1.05 -20.30
C ILE A 325 -2.65 -1.99 -19.94
N THR A 326 -2.87 -2.27 -18.66
CA THR A 326 -3.97 -3.14 -18.22
C THR A 326 -5.35 -2.54 -18.54
N LYS A 327 -5.54 -1.23 -18.37
CA LYS A 327 -6.77 -0.52 -18.77
C LYS A 327 -6.97 -0.53 -20.30
N LEU A 328 -5.91 -0.46 -21.10
CA LEU A 328 -5.99 -0.62 -22.57
C LEU A 328 -6.41 -2.03 -22.94
N MET A 329 -5.82 -3.06 -22.33
CA MET A 329 -6.19 -4.46 -22.54
C MET A 329 -7.66 -4.72 -22.21
N MET A 330 -8.25 -3.92 -21.34
CA MET A 330 -9.68 -3.99 -20.99
C MET A 330 -10.57 -3.01 -21.77
N GLY A 331 -10.01 -2.23 -22.71
CA GLY A 331 -10.77 -1.20 -23.43
C GLY A 331 -11.31 -0.08 -22.57
N LEU A 332 -10.70 0.13 -21.38
CA LEU A 332 -11.06 1.17 -20.40
C LEU A 332 -10.25 2.45 -20.59
N ALA A 333 -9.22 2.41 -21.40
CA ALA A 333 -8.43 3.55 -21.83
C ALA A 333 -8.31 3.58 -23.35
N SER A 334 -8.12 4.77 -23.92
CA SER A 334 -7.86 4.94 -25.34
C SER A 334 -6.38 5.11 -25.60
N GLY A 335 -5.87 4.44 -26.60
CA GLY A 335 -4.48 4.55 -27.03
C GLY A 335 -4.37 4.41 -28.54
N ASN A 336 -3.40 5.09 -29.14
CA ASN A 336 -3.10 4.91 -30.54
C ASN A 336 -2.21 3.68 -30.73
N ARG A 337 -2.38 2.97 -31.85
CA ARG A 337 -1.59 1.77 -32.20
C ARG A 337 -1.69 0.60 -31.20
N PHE A 338 -2.71 0.59 -30.37
CA PHE A 338 -2.95 -0.56 -29.50
C PHE A 338 -3.47 -1.74 -30.30
N ARG A 339 -2.78 -2.87 -30.22
CA ARG A 339 -3.18 -4.13 -30.84
C ARG A 339 -3.01 -5.28 -29.87
N MET A 340 -4.06 -6.07 -29.75
CA MET A 340 -4.10 -7.28 -28.94
C MET A 340 -4.84 -8.37 -29.70
N LYS A 341 -4.40 -9.62 -29.55
CA LYS A 341 -5.17 -10.80 -29.95
C LYS A 341 -5.74 -11.46 -28.71
N LEU A 342 -7.03 -11.81 -28.74
CA LEU A 342 -7.71 -12.59 -27.71
C LEU A 342 -8.23 -13.89 -28.37
N GLY A 343 -7.47 -14.99 -28.25
CA GLY A 343 -7.60 -16.15 -29.14
C GLY A 343 -7.33 -15.73 -30.59
N ASP A 344 -8.27 -16.01 -31.47
CA ASP A 344 -8.17 -15.64 -32.88
C ASP A 344 -8.69 -14.24 -33.21
N ALA A 345 -9.34 -13.57 -32.24
CA ALA A 345 -9.92 -12.26 -32.45
C ALA A 345 -8.88 -11.13 -32.27
N ALA A 346 -8.81 -10.23 -33.25
CA ALA A 346 -8.01 -9.02 -33.17
C ALA A 346 -8.80 -7.92 -32.46
N ILE A 347 -8.22 -7.37 -31.41
CA ILE A 347 -8.74 -6.26 -30.62
C ILE A 347 -7.84 -5.04 -30.85
N THR A 348 -8.45 -3.93 -31.21
CA THR A 348 -7.75 -2.67 -31.52
C THR A 348 -8.48 -1.51 -30.86
N GLU A 349 -7.91 -0.31 -30.98
CA GLU A 349 -8.56 0.95 -30.57
C GLU A 349 -9.91 1.20 -31.26
N LYS A 350 -10.17 0.53 -32.39
CA LYS A 350 -11.43 0.64 -33.16
C LYS A 350 -12.50 -0.39 -32.76
N THR A 351 -12.17 -1.31 -31.83
CA THR A 351 -13.11 -2.32 -31.36
C THR A 351 -14.29 -1.64 -30.67
N SER A 352 -15.51 -1.93 -31.14
CA SER A 352 -16.71 -1.26 -30.65
C SER A 352 -17.01 -1.58 -29.20
N ARG A 353 -17.60 -0.63 -28.47
CA ARG A 353 -17.97 -0.79 -27.06
C ARG A 353 -18.97 -1.94 -26.85
N GLU A 354 -19.74 -2.26 -27.87
CA GLU A 354 -20.70 -3.36 -27.86
C GLU A 354 -19.99 -4.71 -27.80
N ILE A 355 -18.92 -4.93 -28.60
CA ILE A 355 -18.07 -6.13 -28.54
C ILE A 355 -17.48 -6.31 -27.14
N TRP A 356 -16.97 -5.21 -26.54
CA TRP A 356 -16.47 -5.24 -25.17
C TRP A 356 -17.53 -5.71 -24.18
N ARG A 357 -18.74 -5.16 -24.23
CA ARG A 357 -19.85 -5.49 -23.31
C ARG A 357 -20.41 -6.89 -23.51
N GLN A 358 -20.60 -7.31 -24.75
CA GLN A 358 -21.31 -8.55 -25.04
C GLN A 358 -20.39 -9.78 -25.04
N TRP A 359 -19.12 -9.58 -25.36
CA TRP A 359 -18.23 -10.71 -25.60
C TRP A 359 -17.00 -10.75 -24.70
N ILE A 360 -16.43 -9.61 -24.27
CA ILE A 360 -15.16 -9.58 -23.54
C ILE A 360 -15.38 -9.42 -22.03
N TRP A 361 -16.03 -8.32 -21.60
CA TRP A 361 -16.11 -8.01 -20.17
C TRP A 361 -16.91 -9.06 -19.39
N GLY A 362 -16.25 -9.61 -18.34
CA GLY A 362 -16.82 -10.60 -17.44
C GLY A 362 -17.10 -11.98 -18.05
N ARG A 363 -16.77 -12.17 -19.35
CA ARG A 363 -16.91 -13.45 -20.07
C ARG A 363 -15.58 -14.05 -20.46
N ARG A 364 -14.73 -13.27 -21.11
CA ARG A 364 -13.39 -13.66 -21.55
C ARG A 364 -12.31 -13.04 -20.68
N MET A 365 -12.50 -11.79 -20.27
CA MET A 365 -11.55 -11.05 -19.46
C MET A 365 -12.26 -10.31 -18.33
N THR A 366 -11.61 -10.23 -17.19
CA THR A 366 -11.99 -9.37 -16.07
C THR A 366 -10.77 -8.69 -15.45
N MET A 367 -11.01 -7.56 -14.78
CA MET A 367 -9.96 -6.81 -14.11
C MET A 367 -10.35 -6.52 -12.66
N VAL A 368 -9.41 -6.76 -11.77
CA VAL A 368 -9.45 -6.30 -10.38
C VAL A 368 -8.62 -5.03 -10.31
N PHE A 369 -9.26 -3.92 -9.98
CA PHE A 369 -8.63 -2.60 -9.91
C PHE A 369 -7.79 -2.45 -8.64
N GLN A 370 -6.78 -1.61 -8.70
CA GLN A 370 -5.90 -1.28 -7.57
C GLN A 370 -6.69 -0.73 -6.37
N HIS A 371 -7.67 0.15 -6.64
CA HIS A 371 -8.57 0.69 -5.63
C HIS A 371 -9.94 0.05 -5.75
N ALA A 372 -10.36 -0.68 -4.73
CA ALA A 372 -11.65 -1.38 -4.71
C ALA A 372 -12.84 -0.41 -4.88
N ASP A 373 -12.70 0.83 -4.41
CA ASP A 373 -13.73 1.88 -4.54
C ASP A 373 -14.01 2.27 -6.02
N GLU A 374 -13.09 2.00 -6.95
CA GLU A 374 -13.33 2.18 -8.40
C GLU A 374 -14.25 1.10 -9.00
N ALA A 375 -14.35 -0.06 -8.34
CA ALA A 375 -15.06 -1.23 -8.86
C ALA A 375 -16.34 -1.59 -8.12
N LEU A 376 -16.44 -1.20 -6.85
CA LEU A 376 -17.55 -1.54 -5.97
C LEU A 376 -18.48 -0.35 -5.77
N ASN A 377 -19.80 -0.59 -5.87
CA ASN A 377 -20.78 0.43 -5.51
C ASN A 377 -20.85 0.56 -3.98
N PRO A 378 -20.55 1.75 -3.40
CA PRO A 378 -20.50 1.94 -1.97
C PRO A 378 -21.85 1.73 -1.25
N HIS A 379 -22.96 1.87 -1.98
CA HIS A 379 -24.32 1.72 -1.46
C HIS A 379 -24.92 0.32 -1.65
N SER A 380 -24.22 -0.57 -2.35
CA SER A 380 -24.63 -1.98 -2.43
C SER A 380 -24.24 -2.71 -1.15
N THR A 381 -24.99 -3.75 -0.82
CA THR A 381 -24.57 -4.72 0.19
C THR A 381 -23.48 -5.66 -0.34
N VAL A 382 -22.79 -6.36 0.55
CA VAL A 382 -21.77 -7.35 0.17
C VAL A 382 -22.35 -8.39 -0.79
N GLU A 383 -23.53 -8.93 -0.47
CA GLU A 383 -24.23 -9.92 -1.34
C GLU A 383 -24.59 -9.32 -2.70
N GLU A 384 -25.13 -8.11 -2.74
CA GLU A 384 -25.55 -7.44 -3.98
C GLU A 384 -24.40 -7.16 -4.93
N THR A 385 -23.14 -7.10 -4.45
CA THR A 385 -21.98 -6.89 -5.34
C THR A 385 -21.79 -8.04 -6.34
N PHE A 386 -22.38 -9.20 -6.08
CA PHE A 386 -22.33 -10.37 -6.97
C PHE A 386 -23.56 -10.47 -7.89
N HIS A 387 -24.59 -9.66 -7.69
CA HIS A 387 -25.80 -9.71 -8.51
C HIS A 387 -25.57 -9.10 -9.90
N GLY A 388 -26.20 -9.70 -10.90
CA GLY A 388 -26.16 -9.18 -12.27
C GLY A 388 -24.81 -9.33 -12.97
N LEU A 389 -23.86 -10.04 -12.37
CA LEU A 389 -22.60 -10.33 -13.03
C LEU A 389 -22.80 -11.21 -14.25
N PRO A 390 -22.10 -10.94 -15.39
CA PRO A 390 -22.20 -11.74 -16.59
C PRO A 390 -21.59 -13.13 -16.34
N SER A 391 -22.44 -14.13 -16.13
CA SER A 391 -22.05 -15.53 -15.92
C SER A 391 -22.80 -16.44 -16.85
N THR A 392 -22.15 -17.52 -17.28
CA THR A 392 -22.78 -18.59 -18.08
C THR A 392 -23.64 -19.52 -17.24
N LYS A 393 -23.51 -19.51 -15.91
CA LYS A 393 -24.30 -20.33 -14.99
C LYS A 393 -25.11 -19.41 -14.08
N LYS A 394 -26.34 -19.88 -13.74
CA LYS A 394 -27.14 -19.22 -12.71
C LYS A 394 -26.40 -19.34 -11.37
N GLN A 395 -26.05 -18.22 -10.79
CA GLN A 395 -25.34 -18.13 -9.52
C GLN A 395 -26.34 -18.18 -8.38
N THR A 396 -26.05 -18.99 -7.38
CA THR A 396 -26.88 -19.10 -6.17
C THR A 396 -26.27 -18.30 -5.04
N ARG A 397 -27.06 -18.05 -4.00
CA ARG A 397 -26.58 -17.42 -2.77
C ARG A 397 -25.51 -18.27 -2.08
N GLU A 398 -25.66 -19.59 -2.12
CA GLU A 398 -24.68 -20.54 -1.60
C GLU A 398 -23.33 -20.41 -2.30
N ASP A 399 -23.32 -20.14 -3.60
CA ASP A 399 -22.09 -19.88 -4.37
C ASP A 399 -21.41 -18.60 -3.89
N VAL A 400 -22.15 -17.54 -3.60
CA VAL A 400 -21.62 -16.27 -3.05
C VAL A 400 -21.00 -16.51 -1.68
N VAL A 401 -21.73 -17.18 -0.78
CA VAL A 401 -21.23 -17.50 0.59
C VAL A 401 -19.96 -18.35 0.53
N ARG A 402 -19.94 -19.38 -0.31
CA ARG A 402 -18.77 -20.24 -0.51
C ARG A 402 -17.58 -19.43 -1.02
N THR A 403 -17.79 -18.53 -1.98
CA THR A 403 -16.73 -17.67 -2.51
C THR A 403 -16.20 -16.69 -1.45
N LEU A 404 -17.07 -16.08 -0.67
CA LEU A 404 -16.64 -15.18 0.41
C LEU A 404 -15.74 -15.91 1.43
N ARG A 405 -16.05 -17.15 1.77
CA ARG A 405 -15.26 -17.98 2.69
C ARG A 405 -13.89 -18.38 2.15
N GLU A 406 -13.56 -18.12 0.88
CA GLU A 406 -12.21 -18.32 0.37
C GLU A 406 -11.21 -17.30 0.98
N LEU A 407 -11.65 -16.06 1.28
CA LEU A 407 -10.79 -14.98 1.81
C LEU A 407 -11.26 -14.36 3.13
N PHE A 408 -12.51 -14.56 3.52
CA PHE A 408 -13.03 -14.15 4.82
C PHE A 408 -13.10 -15.37 5.75
N ASP A 409 -12.94 -15.16 7.04
CA ASP A 409 -13.09 -16.24 7.98
C ASP A 409 -14.57 -16.72 7.99
N PRO A 410 -14.81 -18.04 8.02
CA PRO A 410 -16.18 -18.58 7.94
C PRO A 410 -17.14 -18.00 8.99
N GLU A 411 -16.62 -17.66 10.19
CA GLU A 411 -17.37 -17.08 11.29
C GLU A 411 -17.78 -15.63 11.02
N ASP A 412 -17.02 -14.90 10.23
CA ASP A 412 -17.30 -13.51 9.84
C ASP A 412 -18.35 -13.41 8.73
N VAL A 413 -18.55 -14.49 7.93
CA VAL A 413 -19.53 -14.51 6.83
C VAL A 413 -20.92 -14.80 7.37
N THR A 414 -21.47 -13.85 8.10
CA THR A 414 -22.80 -13.90 8.72
C THR A 414 -23.86 -13.23 7.86
N GLU A 415 -25.14 -13.39 8.23
CA GLU A 415 -26.26 -12.67 7.60
C GLU A 415 -26.10 -11.15 7.73
N GLU A 416 -25.58 -10.67 8.85
CA GLU A 416 -25.31 -9.25 9.05
C GLU A 416 -24.20 -8.76 8.11
N PHE A 417 -23.12 -9.53 7.94
CA PHE A 417 -22.04 -9.21 7.03
C PHE A 417 -22.53 -9.16 5.56
N LEU A 418 -23.34 -10.11 5.13
CA LEU A 418 -23.89 -10.17 3.77
C LEU A 418 -24.75 -8.94 3.45
N LYS A 419 -25.48 -8.41 4.42
CA LYS A 419 -26.33 -7.22 4.32
C LYS A 419 -25.60 -5.91 4.59
N LYS A 420 -24.33 -5.97 4.99
CA LYS A 420 -23.53 -4.76 5.26
C LYS A 420 -23.22 -4.02 3.98
N GLU A 421 -23.43 -2.69 3.98
CA GLU A 421 -23.06 -1.84 2.85
C GLU A 421 -21.54 -1.79 2.65
N VAL A 422 -21.10 -1.78 1.39
CA VAL A 422 -19.68 -1.76 1.00
C VAL A 422 -18.95 -0.57 1.61
N ARG A 423 -19.58 0.61 1.71
CA ARG A 423 -18.97 1.81 2.34
C ARG A 423 -18.57 1.60 3.80
N LEU A 424 -19.17 0.63 4.50
CA LEU A 424 -18.90 0.32 5.89
C LEU A 424 -17.79 -0.75 6.07
N LEU A 425 -17.25 -1.27 4.97
CA LEU A 425 -16.14 -2.22 5.00
C LEU A 425 -14.80 -1.50 5.17
N SER A 426 -13.82 -2.18 5.79
CA SER A 426 -12.43 -1.73 5.80
C SER A 426 -11.84 -1.76 4.38
N GLY A 427 -10.73 -1.03 4.16
CA GLY A 427 -10.02 -1.04 2.88
C GLY A 427 -9.63 -2.44 2.42
N GLY A 428 -9.09 -3.26 3.31
CA GLY A 428 -8.72 -4.63 3.01
C GLY A 428 -9.92 -5.55 2.81
N GLN A 429 -11.04 -5.35 3.55
CA GLN A 429 -12.29 -6.08 3.28
C GLN A 429 -12.82 -5.77 1.88
N LYS A 430 -12.80 -4.49 1.47
CA LYS A 430 -13.17 -4.08 0.10
C LYS A 430 -12.25 -4.71 -0.95
N GLN A 431 -10.94 -4.74 -0.69
CA GLN A 431 -9.97 -5.31 -1.62
C GLN A 431 -10.17 -6.82 -1.78
N ARG A 432 -10.39 -7.55 -0.70
CA ARG A 432 -10.75 -8.99 -0.74
C ARG A 432 -12.06 -9.23 -1.50
N LEU A 433 -13.07 -8.41 -1.25
CA LEU A 433 -14.37 -8.48 -1.95
C LEU A 433 -14.22 -8.22 -3.45
N ASN A 434 -13.45 -7.20 -3.85
CA ASN A 434 -13.15 -6.87 -5.25
C ASN A 434 -12.45 -8.03 -5.96
N LEU A 435 -11.45 -8.65 -5.31
CA LEU A 435 -10.75 -9.81 -5.87
C LEU A 435 -11.68 -11.01 -6.04
N LEU A 436 -12.47 -11.35 -5.02
CA LEU A 436 -13.43 -12.47 -5.08
C LEU A 436 -14.48 -12.26 -6.16
N ARG A 437 -14.99 -11.04 -6.30
CA ARG A 437 -15.94 -10.67 -7.37
C ARG A 437 -15.33 -10.90 -8.75
N GLY A 438 -14.07 -10.53 -8.96
CA GLY A 438 -13.36 -10.79 -10.21
C GLY A 438 -13.20 -12.30 -10.50
N LEU A 439 -12.83 -13.07 -9.50
CA LEU A 439 -12.65 -14.52 -9.60
C LEU A 439 -13.97 -15.30 -9.78
N PHE A 440 -15.05 -14.77 -9.25
CA PHE A 440 -16.39 -15.35 -9.36
C PHE A 440 -16.91 -15.41 -10.81
N LEU A 441 -16.38 -14.55 -11.67
CA LEU A 441 -16.75 -14.50 -13.10
C LEU A 441 -16.19 -15.66 -13.94
N HIS A 442 -15.18 -16.39 -13.44
CA HIS A 442 -14.55 -17.51 -14.13
C HIS A 442 -14.12 -17.21 -15.58
N THR A 443 -13.60 -15.99 -15.82
CA THR A 443 -13.14 -15.57 -17.15
C THR A 443 -11.87 -16.29 -17.60
N ASP A 444 -11.56 -16.21 -18.89
CA ASP A 444 -10.35 -16.80 -19.49
C ASP A 444 -9.08 -16.12 -19.02
N VAL A 445 -9.15 -14.81 -18.77
CA VAL A 445 -8.04 -13.99 -18.31
C VAL A 445 -8.50 -13.12 -17.14
N LEU A 446 -7.76 -13.19 -16.06
CA LEU A 446 -7.91 -12.30 -14.90
C LEU A 446 -6.72 -11.34 -14.86
N ILE A 447 -6.99 -10.07 -14.97
CA ILE A 447 -6.00 -9.01 -14.75
C ILE A 447 -6.14 -8.52 -13.30
N VAL A 448 -5.04 -8.50 -12.57
CA VAL A 448 -5.01 -8.00 -11.19
C VAL A 448 -4.00 -6.87 -11.07
N ASP A 449 -4.44 -5.70 -10.65
CA ASP A 449 -3.60 -4.52 -10.47
C ASP A 449 -3.37 -4.31 -8.98
N GLU A 450 -2.16 -4.60 -8.51
CA GLU A 450 -1.72 -4.53 -7.10
C GLU A 450 -2.71 -5.19 -6.11
N PRO A 451 -3.09 -6.48 -6.28
CA PRO A 451 -4.17 -7.11 -5.53
C PRO A 451 -3.89 -7.31 -4.04
N LEU A 452 -2.64 -7.18 -3.62
CA LEU A 452 -2.20 -7.38 -2.23
C LEU A 452 -2.12 -6.07 -1.44
N ASN A 453 -2.35 -4.95 -2.11
CA ASN A 453 -2.22 -3.64 -1.50
C ASN A 453 -3.24 -3.47 -0.35
N GLY A 454 -2.77 -3.05 0.81
CA GLY A 454 -3.62 -2.80 1.98
C GLY A 454 -4.08 -4.05 2.75
N LEU A 455 -3.62 -5.27 2.38
CA LEU A 455 -3.92 -6.50 3.11
C LEU A 455 -2.94 -6.75 4.26
N ASP A 456 -3.41 -7.43 5.31
CA ASP A 456 -2.54 -7.98 6.35
C ASP A 456 -1.79 -9.23 5.84
N PHE A 457 -0.86 -9.75 6.66
CA PHE A 457 -0.07 -10.90 6.27
C PHE A 457 -0.92 -12.16 6.06
N ALA A 458 -1.88 -12.43 6.93
CA ALA A 458 -2.76 -13.60 6.83
C ALA A 458 -3.60 -13.55 5.55
N SER A 459 -4.20 -12.40 5.24
CA SER A 459 -4.95 -12.18 4.00
C SER A 459 -4.07 -12.29 2.76
N THR A 460 -2.85 -11.73 2.80
CA THR A 460 -1.87 -11.83 1.71
C THR A 460 -1.52 -13.28 1.40
N THR A 461 -1.24 -14.09 2.43
CA THR A 461 -0.93 -15.52 2.25
C THR A 461 -2.11 -16.31 1.67
N LYS A 462 -3.35 -16.05 2.14
CA LYS A 462 -4.57 -16.66 1.59
C LYS A 462 -4.76 -16.31 0.12
N VAL A 463 -4.60 -15.03 -0.26
CA VAL A 463 -4.75 -14.57 -1.65
C VAL A 463 -3.72 -15.26 -2.57
N ILE A 464 -2.46 -15.28 -2.19
CA ILE A 464 -1.40 -15.91 -3.00
C ILE A 464 -1.66 -17.40 -3.17
N SER A 465 -1.97 -18.11 -2.08
CA SER A 465 -2.29 -19.55 -2.12
C SER A 465 -3.48 -19.83 -3.04
N MET A 466 -4.56 -19.04 -2.93
CA MET A 466 -5.73 -19.17 -3.77
C MET A 466 -5.41 -18.94 -5.27
N LEU A 467 -4.61 -17.93 -5.60
CA LEU A 467 -4.20 -17.67 -6.97
C LEU A 467 -3.34 -18.82 -7.53
N GLN A 468 -2.41 -19.35 -6.75
CA GLN A 468 -1.58 -20.50 -7.11
C GLN A 468 -2.40 -21.79 -7.31
N GLU A 469 -3.39 -22.05 -6.46
CA GLU A 469 -4.29 -23.19 -6.61
C GLU A 469 -5.14 -23.08 -7.88
N LYS A 470 -5.67 -21.89 -8.17
CA LYS A 470 -6.43 -21.65 -9.40
C LYS A 470 -5.55 -21.80 -10.64
N GLN A 471 -4.28 -21.37 -10.58
CA GLN A 471 -3.31 -21.60 -11.65
C GLN A 471 -3.05 -23.09 -11.85
N LYS A 472 -2.75 -23.87 -10.79
CA LYS A 472 -2.51 -25.32 -10.86
C LYS A 472 -3.72 -26.10 -11.40
N ALA A 473 -4.93 -25.69 -11.04
CA ALA A 473 -6.15 -26.29 -11.52
C ALA A 473 -6.44 -25.99 -13.02
N GLY A 474 -5.50 -25.34 -13.72
CA GLY A 474 -5.68 -24.93 -15.13
C GLY A 474 -6.76 -23.87 -15.30
N LYS A 475 -7.26 -23.32 -14.21
CA LYS A 475 -8.09 -22.12 -14.22
C LYS A 475 -7.20 -20.94 -14.55
N ARG A 476 -7.60 -20.14 -15.46
CA ARG A 476 -6.88 -19.08 -16.15
C ARG A 476 -6.69 -17.89 -15.20
N ILE A 477 -5.48 -17.57 -14.88
CA ILE A 477 -5.11 -16.32 -14.17
C ILE A 477 -4.22 -15.52 -15.11
#